data_5b87636c9aa0e1d0ba2589cdab2d5589
#
_entry.id   5b87636c9aa0e1d0ba2589cdab2d5589
#
_cell.length_a   1.000
_cell.length_b   1.000
_cell.length_c   1.000
_cell.angle_alpha   90.00
_cell.angle_beta   90.00
_cell.angle_gamma   90.00
#
_symmetry.space_group_name_H-M   'P 1'
#
loop_
_entity.id
_entity.type
_entity.pdbx_description
1 polymer ?
#
loop_
_entity_poly.entity_id
_entity_poly.type
_entity_poly.pdbx_seq_one_letter_code
_entity_poly.pdbx_strand_id
1 'polypeptide(L)'
;MKRSNVKELRKLAARIRLETLKVIHSRGFGHVGGSMDLADLMAVLYGEVMHFDPKNPRDPDRDWLVLSKGHAGPAAYATFGLMGFYPMEDAYTLNQPHTRFPSHTDRKLTPGVDLTTGSLGQGASTAAGAALGNRIDGRRNRVFCVIGDGEADEGQVWEAFHFAYAHKLDNLIYFIDNNGYQLDGRTADILDHGDIAKKAAGFGLYTQEIDGHDVQAIYDAIENACAKKGVPSCIVLDTIKGKGATFAEPKREHSSQPGEETWQEAISAAQQALAALD
;
A
#
# COMPACT_ATOMS: atom_id res chain seq x y z
N MET A 1 -1.27 -14.11 15.67
CA MET A 1 -1.22 -14.95 14.44
C MET A 1 -0.45 -16.26 14.69
N LYS A 2 -0.77 -17.35 13.98
CA LYS A 2 -0.04 -18.62 14.10
C LYS A 2 1.32 -18.52 13.36
N ARG A 3 2.34 -19.22 13.85
CA ARG A 3 3.68 -19.23 13.23
C ARG A 3 3.68 -19.70 11.75
N SER A 4 2.78 -20.63 11.39
CA SER A 4 2.58 -21.09 10.01
C SER A 4 2.11 -19.96 9.09
N ASN A 5 1.22 -19.10 9.56
CA ASN A 5 0.69 -17.99 8.79
C ASN A 5 1.76 -16.91 8.54
N VAL A 6 2.68 -16.69 9.50
CA VAL A 6 3.83 -15.77 9.31
C VAL A 6 4.70 -16.22 8.13
N LYS A 7 5.02 -17.52 8.04
CA LYS A 7 5.81 -18.05 6.92
C LYS A 7 5.08 -17.85 5.59
N GLU A 8 3.78 -18.16 5.52
CA GLU A 8 2.99 -17.99 4.30
C GLU A 8 2.86 -16.52 3.89
N LEU A 9 2.70 -15.59 4.85
CA LEU A 9 2.65 -14.17 4.55
C LEU A 9 4.00 -13.64 4.03
N ARG A 10 5.12 -14.09 4.58
CA ARG A 10 6.45 -13.76 4.05
C ARG A 10 6.64 -14.28 2.62
N LYS A 11 6.17 -15.49 2.32
CA LYS A 11 6.18 -16.02 0.96
C LYS A 11 5.31 -15.19 0.04
N LEU A 12 4.10 -14.82 0.49
CA LEU A 12 3.21 -13.97 -0.30
C LEU A 12 3.84 -12.61 -0.56
N ALA A 13 4.46 -11.97 0.44
CA ALA A 13 5.18 -10.71 0.27
C ALA A 13 6.32 -10.83 -0.76
N ALA A 14 7.11 -11.91 -0.70
CA ALA A 14 8.16 -12.17 -1.67
C ALA A 14 7.59 -12.38 -3.10
N ARG A 15 6.44 -13.07 -3.23
CA ARG A 15 5.74 -13.22 -4.52
C ARG A 15 5.22 -11.88 -5.04
N ILE A 16 4.62 -11.05 -4.17
CA ILE A 16 4.15 -9.72 -4.55
C ILE A 16 5.32 -8.87 -5.06
N ARG A 17 6.49 -8.89 -4.39
CA ARG A 17 7.69 -8.20 -4.87
C ARG A 17 8.14 -8.67 -6.25
N LEU A 18 8.22 -9.99 -6.43
CA LEU A 18 8.60 -10.58 -7.72
C LEU A 18 7.64 -10.15 -8.84
N GLU A 19 6.34 -10.28 -8.61
CA GLU A 19 5.34 -9.92 -9.62
C GLU A 19 5.28 -8.40 -9.86
N THR A 20 5.50 -7.57 -8.82
CA THR A 20 5.62 -6.11 -8.96
C THR A 20 6.77 -5.74 -9.91
N LEU A 21 7.95 -6.37 -9.75
CA LEU A 21 9.08 -6.16 -10.66
C LEU A 21 8.73 -6.56 -12.10
N LYS A 22 8.08 -7.71 -12.31
CA LYS A 22 7.66 -8.16 -13.65
C LYS A 22 6.61 -7.22 -14.27
N VAL A 23 5.65 -6.75 -13.48
CA VAL A 23 4.64 -5.76 -13.94
C VAL A 23 5.32 -4.48 -14.42
N ILE A 24 6.27 -3.93 -13.65
CA ILE A 24 6.98 -2.71 -14.04
C ILE A 24 7.92 -2.99 -15.23
N HIS A 25 8.65 -4.11 -15.20
CA HIS A 25 9.53 -4.54 -16.29
C HIS A 25 8.80 -4.67 -17.63
N SER A 26 7.54 -5.13 -17.63
CA SER A 26 6.75 -5.27 -18.87
C SER A 26 6.62 -3.96 -19.67
N ARG A 27 6.80 -2.81 -19.02
CA ARG A 27 6.85 -1.49 -19.63
C ARG A 27 8.28 -0.96 -19.76
N GLY A 28 9.23 -1.51 -19.02
CA GLY A 28 10.64 -1.09 -18.98
C GLY A 28 10.92 0.11 -18.09
N PHE A 29 9.90 0.76 -17.53
CA PHE A 29 10.03 1.84 -16.57
C PHE A 29 8.80 1.95 -15.65
N GLY A 30 8.94 2.56 -14.48
CA GLY A 30 7.82 2.87 -13.60
C GLY A 30 8.22 3.17 -12.15
N HIS A 31 7.21 3.35 -11.32
CA HIS A 31 7.36 3.71 -9.91
C HIS A 31 7.74 2.49 -9.07
N VAL A 32 9.03 2.13 -9.11
CA VAL A 32 9.55 0.95 -8.40
C VAL A 32 9.62 1.20 -6.90
N GLY A 33 10.08 2.39 -6.48
CA GLY A 33 10.34 2.70 -5.08
C GLY A 33 9.15 2.41 -4.18
N GLY A 34 8.14 3.27 -4.25
CA GLY A 34 6.96 3.16 -3.40
C GLY A 34 6.05 1.95 -3.67
N SER A 35 6.28 1.20 -4.75
CA SER A 35 5.59 -0.07 -4.99
C SER A 35 6.22 -1.21 -4.20
N MET A 36 7.56 -1.29 -4.18
CA MET A 36 8.27 -2.38 -3.51
C MET A 36 8.17 -2.31 -1.98
N ASP A 37 8.00 -1.11 -1.42
CA ASP A 37 7.86 -0.88 0.03
C ASP A 37 6.65 -1.60 0.62
N LEU A 38 5.56 -1.70 -0.16
CA LEU A 38 4.25 -2.12 0.33
C LEU A 38 4.01 -3.63 0.31
N ALA A 39 4.94 -4.44 -0.20
CA ALA A 39 4.69 -5.86 -0.42
C ALA A 39 4.32 -6.62 0.88
N ASP A 40 4.92 -6.28 2.01
CA ASP A 40 4.63 -6.90 3.30
C ASP A 40 3.26 -6.49 3.83
N LEU A 41 2.93 -5.19 3.75
CA LEU A 41 1.60 -4.69 4.10
C LEU A 41 0.51 -5.33 3.24
N MET A 42 0.70 -5.38 1.92
CA MET A 42 -0.25 -5.98 0.98
C MET A 42 -0.45 -7.47 1.24
N ALA A 43 0.63 -8.18 1.59
CA ALA A 43 0.55 -9.59 1.96
C ALA A 43 -0.28 -9.80 3.23
N VAL A 44 -0.10 -8.96 4.25
CA VAL A 44 -0.90 -9.04 5.50
C VAL A 44 -2.35 -8.67 5.24
N LEU A 45 -2.61 -7.58 4.52
CA LEU A 45 -3.98 -7.14 4.23
C LEU A 45 -4.76 -8.19 3.44
N TYR A 46 -4.24 -8.65 2.32
CA TYR A 46 -4.94 -9.58 1.42
C TYR A 46 -4.78 -11.05 1.79
N GLY A 47 -3.73 -11.41 2.51
CA GLY A 47 -3.49 -12.80 2.94
C GLY A 47 -4.18 -13.18 4.24
N GLU A 48 -4.50 -12.23 5.14
CA GLU A 48 -5.00 -12.55 6.48
C GLU A 48 -6.11 -11.62 7.00
N VAL A 49 -6.12 -10.34 6.62
CA VAL A 49 -6.91 -9.31 7.33
C VAL A 49 -8.20 -8.92 6.61
N MET A 50 -8.13 -8.64 5.33
CA MET A 50 -9.26 -8.07 4.59
C MET A 50 -10.31 -9.11 4.24
N HIS A 51 -11.57 -8.73 4.41
CA HIS A 51 -12.69 -9.46 3.85
C HIS A 51 -12.95 -9.00 2.42
N PHE A 52 -12.79 -9.89 1.44
CA PHE A 52 -13.04 -9.64 0.02
C PHE A 52 -13.37 -10.95 -0.71
N ASP A 53 -14.01 -10.83 -1.87
CA ASP A 53 -14.21 -11.92 -2.83
C ASP A 53 -13.71 -11.46 -4.21
N PRO A 54 -12.64 -12.08 -4.76
CA PRO A 54 -12.13 -11.69 -6.07
C PRO A 54 -13.12 -11.93 -7.21
N LYS A 55 -14.11 -12.82 -7.03
CA LYS A 55 -15.18 -13.09 -8.00
C LYS A 55 -16.30 -12.05 -7.91
N ASN A 56 -16.42 -11.35 -6.78
CA ASN A 56 -17.35 -10.26 -6.56
C ASN A 56 -16.62 -8.99 -6.08
N PRO A 57 -15.76 -8.37 -6.92
CA PRO A 57 -14.90 -7.25 -6.50
C PRO A 57 -15.67 -5.97 -6.18
N ARG A 58 -17.00 -5.97 -6.35
CA ARG A 58 -17.88 -4.84 -6.03
C ARG A 58 -18.83 -5.14 -4.89
N ASP A 59 -18.61 -6.24 -4.16
CA ASP A 59 -19.37 -6.54 -2.95
C ASP A 59 -19.42 -5.32 -2.03
N PRO A 60 -20.59 -4.80 -1.68
CA PRO A 60 -20.69 -3.63 -0.82
C PRO A 60 -20.22 -3.88 0.62
N ASP A 61 -20.19 -5.12 1.05
CA ASP A 61 -19.82 -5.49 2.43
C ASP A 61 -18.35 -5.90 2.59
N ARG A 62 -17.56 -5.85 1.50
CA ARG A 62 -16.10 -6.08 1.57
C ARG A 62 -15.36 -4.94 2.26
N ASP A 63 -14.18 -5.22 2.81
CA ASP A 63 -13.25 -4.17 3.21
C ASP A 63 -12.71 -3.41 1.99
N TRP A 64 -12.31 -2.16 2.19
CA TRP A 64 -11.81 -1.29 1.13
C TRP A 64 -10.34 -0.98 1.32
N LEU A 65 -9.58 -0.98 0.23
CA LEU A 65 -8.23 -0.44 0.15
C LEU A 65 -8.20 0.85 -0.67
N VAL A 66 -7.78 1.94 -0.05
CA VAL A 66 -7.50 3.22 -0.71
C VAL A 66 -5.99 3.40 -0.80
N LEU A 67 -5.42 3.18 -1.96
CA LEU A 67 -4.01 3.43 -2.19
C LEU A 67 -3.83 4.92 -2.52
N SER A 68 -3.69 5.78 -1.49
CA SER A 68 -3.60 7.24 -1.67
C SER A 68 -2.36 7.61 -2.47
N LYS A 69 -1.20 7.01 -2.17
CA LYS A 69 0.00 7.02 -3.03
C LYS A 69 -0.23 6.18 -4.29
N GLY A 70 -1.10 6.67 -5.18
CA GLY A 70 -1.58 5.94 -6.36
C GLY A 70 -0.49 5.43 -7.29
N HIS A 71 0.71 6.02 -7.26
CA HIS A 71 1.88 5.57 -7.99
C HIS A 71 2.41 4.19 -7.54
N ALA A 72 2.03 3.69 -6.36
CA ALA A 72 2.28 2.31 -5.95
C ALA A 72 1.30 1.29 -6.58
N GLY A 73 0.55 1.69 -7.62
CA GLY A 73 -0.35 0.84 -8.40
C GLY A 73 0.22 -0.51 -8.79
N PRO A 74 1.48 -0.61 -9.28
CA PRO A 74 2.07 -1.90 -9.63
C PRO A 74 2.05 -2.96 -8.52
N ALA A 75 2.26 -2.56 -7.25
CA ALA A 75 2.14 -3.49 -6.11
C ALA A 75 0.71 -3.97 -5.89
N ALA A 76 -0.27 -3.06 -6.04
CA ALA A 76 -1.68 -3.43 -5.97
C ALA A 76 -2.06 -4.39 -7.11
N TYR A 77 -1.60 -4.13 -8.33
CA TYR A 77 -1.88 -4.99 -9.47
C TYR A 77 -1.27 -6.38 -9.32
N ALA A 78 -0.02 -6.47 -8.86
CA ALA A 78 0.59 -7.75 -8.53
C ALA A 78 -0.22 -8.51 -7.46
N THR A 79 -0.62 -7.82 -6.40
CA THR A 79 -1.42 -8.40 -5.32
C THR A 79 -2.77 -8.91 -5.83
N PHE A 80 -3.51 -8.09 -6.57
CA PHE A 80 -4.85 -8.45 -7.05
C PHE A 80 -4.80 -9.62 -8.05
N GLY A 81 -3.81 -9.67 -8.93
CA GLY A 81 -3.58 -10.82 -9.81
C GLY A 81 -3.33 -12.10 -9.02
N LEU A 82 -2.43 -12.05 -8.01
CA LEU A 82 -2.15 -13.19 -7.12
C LEU A 82 -3.36 -13.62 -6.30
N MET A 83 -4.25 -12.68 -5.94
CA MET A 83 -5.50 -12.99 -5.22
C MET A 83 -6.64 -13.46 -6.14
N GLY A 84 -6.43 -13.49 -7.46
CA GLY A 84 -7.40 -14.04 -8.41
C GLY A 84 -8.48 -13.08 -8.91
N PHE A 85 -8.28 -11.76 -8.80
CA PHE A 85 -9.18 -10.78 -9.40
C PHE A 85 -9.13 -10.80 -10.94
N TYR A 86 -8.01 -11.26 -11.50
CA TYR A 86 -7.76 -11.45 -12.94
C TYR A 86 -6.52 -12.35 -13.13
N PRO A 87 -6.30 -12.92 -14.33
CA PRO A 87 -5.05 -13.61 -14.64
C PRO A 87 -3.85 -12.68 -14.48
N MET A 88 -2.76 -13.17 -13.84
CA MET A 88 -1.59 -12.33 -13.55
C MET A 88 -0.98 -11.69 -14.80
N GLU A 89 -1.05 -12.41 -15.93
CA GLU A 89 -0.55 -11.98 -17.22
C GLU A 89 -1.19 -10.69 -17.74
N ASP A 90 -2.43 -10.41 -17.34
CA ASP A 90 -3.13 -9.18 -17.72
C ASP A 90 -2.40 -7.93 -17.18
N ALA A 91 -1.82 -8.04 -15.99
CA ALA A 91 -1.09 -6.93 -15.35
C ALA A 91 0.24 -6.59 -16.07
N TYR A 92 0.78 -7.51 -16.86
CA TYR A 92 1.99 -7.25 -17.67
C TYR A 92 1.73 -6.35 -18.88
N THR A 93 0.56 -5.73 -18.92
CA THR A 93 0.22 -4.68 -19.90
C THR A 93 0.28 -3.28 -19.31
N LEU A 94 1.01 -3.08 -18.21
CA LEU A 94 1.15 -1.78 -17.52
C LEU A 94 1.44 -0.65 -18.53
N ASN A 95 0.62 0.42 -18.49
CA ASN A 95 0.76 1.60 -19.34
C ASN A 95 0.81 1.34 -20.86
N GLN A 96 0.34 0.20 -21.34
CA GLN A 96 0.17 -0.04 -22.76
C GLN A 96 -1.15 0.58 -23.28
N PRO A 97 -1.28 0.87 -24.57
CA PRO A 97 -2.55 1.29 -25.14
C PRO A 97 -3.69 0.29 -24.81
N HIS A 98 -4.84 0.81 -24.41
CA HIS A 98 -6.02 0.02 -24.04
C HIS A 98 -5.86 -0.90 -22.83
N THR A 99 -4.80 -0.76 -22.04
CA THR A 99 -4.63 -1.52 -20.80
C THR A 99 -5.68 -1.14 -19.76
N ARG A 100 -5.94 -2.08 -18.86
CA ARG A 100 -6.69 -1.84 -17.62
C ARG A 100 -5.78 -1.48 -16.44
N PHE A 101 -4.46 -1.36 -16.66
CA PHE A 101 -3.43 -1.18 -15.64
C PHE A 101 -2.62 0.10 -15.89
N PRO A 102 -3.19 1.29 -15.59
CA PRO A 102 -2.46 2.56 -15.69
C PRO A 102 -1.43 2.70 -14.57
N SER A 103 -0.48 3.64 -14.68
CA SER A 103 0.53 3.91 -13.63
C SER A 103 -0.08 4.19 -12.26
N HIS A 104 -1.19 4.90 -12.22
CA HIS A 104 -1.95 5.23 -11.01
C HIS A 104 -3.27 4.49 -11.02
N THR A 105 -3.72 4.05 -9.86
CA THR A 105 -4.90 3.19 -9.76
C THR A 105 -6.16 3.86 -10.28
N ASP A 106 -6.91 3.15 -11.11
CA ASP A 106 -8.20 3.60 -11.66
C ASP A 106 -9.30 2.56 -11.38
N ARG A 107 -10.31 3.00 -10.61
CA ARG A 107 -11.46 2.18 -10.21
C ARG A 107 -12.32 1.69 -11.38
N LYS A 108 -12.37 2.45 -12.48
CA LYS A 108 -13.18 2.11 -13.65
C LYS A 108 -12.51 1.06 -14.53
N LEU A 109 -11.19 1.00 -14.49
CA LEU A 109 -10.40 0.13 -15.36
C LEU A 109 -10.02 -1.18 -14.68
N THR A 110 -9.49 -1.13 -13.45
CA THR A 110 -8.87 -2.28 -12.81
C THR A 110 -9.79 -2.93 -11.79
N PRO A 111 -10.15 -4.23 -11.93
CA PRO A 111 -10.84 -4.98 -10.88
C PRO A 111 -10.02 -5.00 -9.59
N GLY A 112 -10.68 -4.87 -8.44
CA GLY A 112 -10.01 -4.81 -7.14
C GLY A 112 -9.62 -3.40 -6.68
N VAL A 113 -9.52 -2.42 -7.59
CA VAL A 113 -9.30 -1.01 -7.22
C VAL A 113 -10.60 -0.39 -6.70
N ASP A 114 -10.58 0.10 -5.47
CA ASP A 114 -11.73 0.67 -4.81
C ASP A 114 -11.95 2.14 -5.14
N LEU A 115 -10.88 2.92 -5.22
CA LEU A 115 -10.91 4.34 -5.55
C LEU A 115 -9.81 4.70 -6.55
N THR A 116 -10.13 5.61 -7.47
CA THR A 116 -9.14 6.22 -8.37
C THR A 116 -8.32 7.22 -7.58
N THR A 117 -6.99 7.10 -7.63
CA THR A 117 -6.03 7.97 -6.93
C THR A 117 -4.88 8.37 -7.83
N GLY A 118 -3.99 9.24 -7.33
CA GLY A 118 -2.82 9.72 -8.07
C GLY A 118 -2.49 11.18 -7.78
N SER A 119 -3.51 12.02 -7.54
CA SER A 119 -3.32 13.33 -6.94
C SER A 119 -3.13 13.14 -5.45
N LEU A 120 -1.91 13.39 -4.95
CA LEU A 120 -1.52 13.11 -3.57
C LEU A 120 -2.39 13.85 -2.56
N GLY A 121 -2.63 13.24 -1.41
CA GLY A 121 -3.50 13.72 -0.34
C GLY A 121 -5.00 13.46 -0.56
N GLN A 122 -5.47 13.34 -1.82
CA GLN A 122 -6.89 13.15 -2.13
C GLN A 122 -7.43 11.82 -1.62
N GLY A 123 -6.60 10.76 -1.66
CA GLY A 123 -6.97 9.44 -1.17
C GLY A 123 -7.30 9.43 0.32
N ALA A 124 -6.61 10.22 1.13
CA ALA A 124 -6.88 10.32 2.57
C ALA A 124 -8.30 10.83 2.85
N SER A 125 -8.73 11.88 2.15
CA SER A 125 -10.07 12.46 2.29
C SER A 125 -11.16 11.52 1.74
N THR A 126 -10.90 10.87 0.59
CA THR A 126 -11.88 9.93 0.02
C THR A 126 -12.04 8.68 0.88
N ALA A 127 -10.96 8.21 1.53
CA ALA A 127 -11.02 7.12 2.50
C ALA A 127 -11.89 7.48 3.71
N ALA A 128 -11.74 8.71 4.25
CA ALA A 128 -12.58 9.19 5.34
C ALA A 128 -14.05 9.28 4.92
N GLY A 129 -14.32 9.76 3.71
CA GLY A 129 -15.67 9.78 3.12
C GLY A 129 -16.28 8.39 2.96
N ALA A 130 -15.49 7.42 2.47
CA ALA A 130 -15.91 6.02 2.33
C ALA A 130 -16.22 5.39 3.70
N ALA A 131 -15.35 5.61 4.70
CA ALA A 131 -15.56 5.08 6.05
C ALA A 131 -16.83 5.65 6.70
N LEU A 132 -17.09 6.95 6.53
CA LEU A 132 -18.32 7.58 7.01
C LEU A 132 -19.55 7.04 6.26
N GLY A 133 -19.48 6.92 4.92
CA GLY A 133 -20.55 6.37 4.09
C GLY A 133 -20.92 4.95 4.51
N ASN A 134 -19.95 4.08 4.72
CA ASN A 134 -20.18 2.71 5.22
C ASN A 134 -20.95 2.72 6.55
N ARG A 135 -20.61 3.62 7.48
CA ARG A 135 -21.32 3.74 8.77
C ARG A 135 -22.74 4.25 8.60
N ILE A 136 -22.97 5.23 7.72
CA ILE A 136 -24.32 5.76 7.42
C ILE A 136 -25.19 4.65 6.85
N ASP A 137 -24.62 3.80 5.97
CA ASP A 137 -25.30 2.63 5.41
C ASP A 137 -25.49 1.46 6.41
N GLY A 138 -25.00 1.60 7.66
CA GLY A 138 -25.05 0.56 8.69
C GLY A 138 -24.10 -0.61 8.46
N ARG A 139 -23.12 -0.45 7.58
CA ARG A 139 -22.12 -1.47 7.26
C ARG A 139 -20.98 -1.49 8.29
N ARG A 140 -20.33 -2.65 8.41
CA ARG A 140 -19.23 -2.85 9.37
C ARG A 140 -17.87 -3.03 8.73
N ASN A 141 -17.78 -2.92 7.41
CA ASN A 141 -16.54 -3.05 6.66
C ASN A 141 -15.56 -1.92 7.00
N ARG A 142 -14.29 -2.29 6.95
CA ARG A 142 -13.17 -1.40 7.25
C ARG A 142 -12.69 -0.71 5.98
N VAL A 143 -12.07 0.45 6.18
CA VAL A 143 -11.36 1.17 5.13
C VAL A 143 -9.90 1.27 5.55
N PHE A 144 -9.01 0.77 4.70
CA PHE A 144 -7.56 0.85 4.84
C PHE A 144 -7.05 1.87 3.84
N CYS A 145 -6.28 2.86 4.28
CA CYS A 145 -5.75 3.91 3.43
C CYS A 145 -4.24 3.98 3.55
N VAL A 146 -3.52 3.87 2.42
CA VAL A 146 -2.05 3.93 2.39
C VAL A 146 -1.60 5.26 1.83
N ILE A 147 -0.85 6.00 2.62
CA ILE A 147 -0.30 7.34 2.37
C ILE A 147 1.23 7.23 2.35
N GLY A 148 1.92 7.97 1.50
CA GLY A 148 3.38 8.13 1.57
C GLY A 148 3.79 9.21 2.56
N ASP A 149 5.02 9.14 3.10
CA ASP A 149 5.57 10.18 3.97
C ASP A 149 5.68 11.54 3.26
N GLY A 150 6.21 11.58 2.03
CA GLY A 150 6.21 12.79 1.21
C GLY A 150 4.81 13.26 0.80
N GLU A 151 3.82 12.34 0.69
CA GLU A 151 2.42 12.71 0.49
C GLU A 151 1.84 13.39 1.73
N ALA A 152 2.31 13.06 2.91
CA ALA A 152 1.87 13.71 4.14
C ALA A 152 2.30 15.17 4.28
N ASP A 153 3.12 15.69 3.35
CA ASP A 153 3.36 17.14 3.23
C ASP A 153 2.16 17.89 2.65
N GLU A 154 1.20 17.18 2.04
CA GLU A 154 -0.07 17.78 1.61
C GLU A 154 -0.97 18.09 2.81
N GLY A 155 -1.37 19.35 2.96
CA GLY A 155 -2.23 19.80 4.07
C GLY A 155 -3.53 19.01 4.19
N GLN A 156 -4.06 18.55 3.06
CA GLN A 156 -5.30 17.76 2.97
C GLN A 156 -5.22 16.43 3.75
N VAL A 157 -4.05 15.82 3.93
CA VAL A 157 -3.88 14.61 4.74
C VAL A 157 -4.27 14.91 6.19
N TRP A 158 -3.79 16.02 6.73
CA TRP A 158 -4.05 16.45 8.11
C TRP A 158 -5.50 16.89 8.32
N GLU A 159 -6.10 17.54 7.31
CA GLU A 159 -7.53 17.85 7.30
C GLU A 159 -8.37 16.58 7.34
N ALA A 160 -7.99 15.54 6.58
CA ALA A 160 -8.66 14.24 6.60
C ALA A 160 -8.53 13.55 7.97
N PHE A 161 -7.38 13.65 8.63
CA PHE A 161 -7.18 13.12 9.99
C PHE A 161 -8.09 13.82 11.00
N HIS A 162 -8.15 15.15 10.95
CA HIS A 162 -9.06 15.94 11.80
C HIS A 162 -10.53 15.52 11.58
N PHE A 163 -10.95 15.41 10.31
CA PHE A 163 -12.30 14.96 9.96
C PHE A 163 -12.59 13.55 10.50
N ALA A 164 -11.67 12.61 10.29
CA ALA A 164 -11.82 11.24 10.76
C ALA A 164 -11.95 11.17 12.29
N TYR A 165 -11.15 11.94 13.02
CA TYR A 165 -11.23 12.04 14.47
C TYR A 165 -12.55 12.65 14.94
N ALA A 166 -12.96 13.79 14.35
CA ALA A 166 -14.21 14.48 14.72
C ALA A 166 -15.43 13.57 14.52
N HIS A 167 -15.43 12.74 13.48
CA HIS A 167 -16.49 11.77 13.19
C HIS A 167 -16.29 10.41 13.86
N LYS A 168 -15.23 10.21 14.67
CA LYS A 168 -14.92 8.96 15.39
C LYS A 168 -14.93 7.74 14.47
N LEU A 169 -14.25 7.82 13.32
CA LEU A 169 -14.24 6.78 12.28
C LEU A 169 -13.33 5.61 12.70
N ASP A 170 -13.77 4.79 13.65
CA ASP A 170 -13.04 3.62 14.14
C ASP A 170 -13.00 2.43 13.16
N ASN A 171 -13.67 2.57 12.02
CA ASN A 171 -13.58 1.67 10.88
C ASN A 171 -12.55 2.15 9.82
N LEU A 172 -11.75 3.17 10.11
CA LEU A 172 -10.73 3.72 9.24
C LEU A 172 -9.34 3.55 9.85
N ILE A 173 -8.44 2.90 9.11
CA ILE A 173 -7.03 2.72 9.47
C ILE A 173 -6.18 3.34 8.36
N TYR A 174 -5.45 4.39 8.69
CA TYR A 174 -4.42 4.96 7.85
C TYR A 174 -3.09 4.25 8.06
N PHE A 175 -2.37 3.99 6.99
CA PHE A 175 -0.96 3.60 7.01
C PHE A 175 -0.14 4.74 6.40
N ILE A 176 0.95 5.12 7.04
CA ILE A 176 1.94 6.02 6.47
C ILE A 176 3.18 5.20 6.15
N ASP A 177 3.49 5.07 4.87
CA ASP A 177 4.72 4.46 4.38
C ASP A 177 5.86 5.46 4.57
N ASN A 178 6.55 5.33 5.72
CA ASN A 178 7.62 6.19 6.17
C ASN A 178 8.96 5.66 5.67
N ASN A 179 9.22 5.84 4.37
CA ASN A 179 10.45 5.37 3.75
C ASN A 179 11.59 6.41 3.78
N GLY A 180 11.34 7.63 4.27
CA GLY A 180 12.28 8.72 4.44
C GLY A 180 12.64 9.46 3.14
N TYR A 181 11.91 9.20 2.03
CA TYR A 181 12.21 9.79 0.73
C TYR A 181 10.96 10.22 -0.03
N GLN A 182 10.95 11.45 -0.51
CA GLN A 182 9.97 11.94 -1.47
C GLN A 182 10.63 12.22 -2.82
N LEU A 183 10.00 11.75 -3.92
CA LEU A 183 10.67 11.69 -5.22
C LEU A 183 12.06 11.03 -5.06
N ASP A 184 13.12 11.72 -5.43
CA ASP A 184 14.49 11.22 -5.40
C ASP A 184 15.37 11.91 -4.31
N GLY A 185 14.73 12.52 -3.31
CA GLY A 185 15.40 13.18 -2.20
C GLY A 185 14.88 12.72 -0.84
N ARG A 186 15.69 12.94 0.21
CA ARG A 186 15.25 12.65 1.58
C ARG A 186 14.16 13.64 1.98
N THR A 187 13.12 13.14 2.65
CA THR A 187 12.03 14.00 3.17
C THR A 187 12.57 15.11 4.06
N ALA A 188 13.54 14.80 4.92
CA ALA A 188 14.18 15.78 5.81
C ALA A 188 14.95 16.89 5.08
N ASP A 189 15.39 16.66 3.84
CA ASP A 189 16.15 17.63 3.06
C ASP A 189 15.26 18.47 2.13
N ILE A 190 14.08 17.95 1.76
CA ILE A 190 13.13 18.61 0.86
C ILE A 190 12.11 19.43 1.65
N LEU A 191 11.36 18.78 2.53
CA LEU A 191 10.43 19.39 3.47
C LEU A 191 10.36 18.50 4.71
N ASP A 192 11.06 18.90 5.78
CA ASP A 192 11.12 18.12 7.02
C ASP A 192 9.78 18.13 7.74
N HIS A 193 9.07 17.02 7.70
CA HIS A 193 7.82 16.85 8.44
C HIS A 193 8.03 16.48 9.92
N GLY A 194 9.28 16.36 10.40
CA GLY A 194 9.58 15.95 11.78
C GLY A 194 9.02 14.56 12.13
N ASP A 195 8.59 14.39 13.38
CA ASP A 195 8.01 13.13 13.86
C ASP A 195 6.55 12.99 13.39
N ILE A 196 6.36 12.21 12.33
CA ILE A 196 5.05 12.05 11.68
C ILE A 196 4.06 11.28 12.57
N ALA A 197 4.57 10.35 13.40
CA ALA A 197 3.74 9.59 14.33
C ALA A 197 3.17 10.50 15.43
N LYS A 198 4.00 11.39 15.99
CA LYS A 198 3.53 12.40 16.96
C LYS A 198 2.55 13.38 16.37
N LYS A 199 2.75 13.79 15.11
CA LYS A 199 1.79 14.63 14.39
C LYS A 199 0.44 13.94 14.26
N ALA A 200 0.39 12.70 13.77
CA ALA A 200 -0.85 11.93 13.65
C ALA A 200 -1.55 11.76 15.01
N ALA A 201 -0.81 11.45 16.05
CA ALA A 201 -1.34 11.39 17.42
C ALA A 201 -1.87 12.76 17.90
N GLY A 202 -1.23 13.86 17.53
CA GLY A 202 -1.67 15.23 17.84
C GLY A 202 -3.03 15.58 17.20
N PHE A 203 -3.39 14.95 16.08
CA PHE A 203 -4.72 15.03 15.49
C PHE A 203 -5.75 14.10 16.13
N GLY A 204 -5.36 13.35 17.19
CA GLY A 204 -6.25 12.51 17.98
C GLY A 204 -6.36 11.07 17.47
N LEU A 205 -5.57 10.64 16.49
CA LEU A 205 -5.58 9.27 16.02
C LEU A 205 -4.88 8.33 17.03
N TYR A 206 -5.38 7.10 17.11
CA TYR A 206 -4.62 6.04 17.78
C TYR A 206 -3.44 5.65 16.88
N THR A 207 -2.23 6.03 17.30
CA THR A 207 -1.04 5.93 16.46
C THR A 207 -0.09 4.87 16.98
N GLN A 208 0.47 4.08 16.06
CA GLN A 208 1.51 3.09 16.30
C GLN A 208 2.61 3.29 15.27
N GLU A 209 3.87 3.03 15.63
CA GLU A 209 5.04 3.05 14.75
C GLU A 209 5.70 1.69 14.82
N ILE A 210 5.96 1.07 13.66
CA ILE A 210 6.42 -0.32 13.57
C ILE A 210 7.38 -0.53 12.39
N ASP A 211 8.13 -1.61 12.41
CA ASP A 211 8.86 -2.11 11.23
C ASP A 211 7.83 -2.53 10.16
N GLY A 212 7.81 -1.77 9.05
CA GLY A 212 6.91 -1.98 7.91
C GLY A 212 7.29 -3.20 7.05
N HIS A 213 8.37 -3.92 7.38
CA HIS A 213 8.78 -5.16 6.75
C HIS A 213 8.61 -6.39 7.63
N ASP A 214 8.11 -6.23 8.87
CA ASP A 214 7.73 -7.36 9.72
C ASP A 214 6.22 -7.64 9.63
N VAL A 215 5.86 -8.70 8.91
CA VAL A 215 4.46 -9.12 8.71
C VAL A 215 3.73 -9.42 10.02
N GLN A 216 4.46 -9.85 11.09
CA GLN A 216 3.84 -10.07 12.40
C GLN A 216 3.54 -8.74 13.08
N ALA A 217 4.48 -7.79 13.05
CA ALA A 217 4.27 -6.45 13.61
C ALA A 217 3.12 -5.71 12.91
N ILE A 218 3.04 -5.81 11.56
CA ILE A 218 1.94 -5.24 10.78
C ILE A 218 0.60 -5.85 11.22
N TYR A 219 0.52 -7.17 11.30
CA TYR A 219 -0.70 -7.85 11.73
C TYR A 219 -1.14 -7.43 13.13
N ASP A 220 -0.22 -7.44 14.10
CA ASP A 220 -0.51 -7.09 15.49
C ASP A 220 -0.94 -5.62 15.63
N ALA A 221 -0.33 -4.71 14.87
CA ALA A 221 -0.72 -3.31 14.84
C ALA A 221 -2.15 -3.11 14.27
N ILE A 222 -2.52 -3.86 13.22
CA ILE A 222 -3.88 -3.83 12.67
C ILE A 222 -4.89 -4.37 13.69
N GLU A 223 -4.61 -5.47 14.35
CA GLU A 223 -5.48 -6.02 15.40
C GLU A 223 -5.67 -5.03 16.56
N ASN A 224 -4.58 -4.38 17.00
CA ASN A 224 -4.64 -3.33 18.00
C ASN A 224 -5.52 -2.15 17.54
N ALA A 225 -5.38 -1.73 16.28
CA ALA A 225 -6.20 -0.68 15.68
C ALA A 225 -7.68 -1.07 15.63
N CYS A 226 -8.00 -2.29 15.21
CA CYS A 226 -9.37 -2.81 15.13
C CYS A 226 -10.04 -2.92 16.52
N ALA A 227 -9.26 -3.11 17.57
CA ALA A 227 -9.75 -3.16 18.95
C ALA A 227 -10.12 -1.78 19.50
N LYS A 228 -9.60 -0.69 18.95
CA LYS A 228 -9.93 0.68 19.36
C LYS A 228 -11.31 1.07 18.88
N LYS A 229 -12.09 1.65 19.78
CA LYS A 229 -13.46 2.10 19.47
C LYS A 229 -13.58 3.60 19.60
N GLY A 230 -14.34 4.19 18.67
CA GLY A 230 -14.64 5.61 18.67
C GLY A 230 -13.44 6.50 18.28
N VAL A 231 -12.36 5.95 17.75
CA VAL A 231 -11.18 6.70 17.32
C VAL A 231 -10.57 6.06 16.05
N PRO A 232 -10.25 6.84 14.99
CA PRO A 232 -9.53 6.34 13.84
C PRO A 232 -8.09 5.99 14.22
N SER A 233 -7.45 5.12 13.44
CA SER A 233 -6.09 4.69 13.70
C SER A 233 -5.13 5.14 12.60
N CYS A 234 -3.85 5.33 12.98
CA CYS A 234 -2.74 5.56 12.08
C CYS A 234 -1.59 4.61 12.45
N ILE A 235 -1.10 3.84 11.48
CA ILE A 235 0.05 2.97 11.65
C ILE A 235 1.17 3.52 10.75
N VAL A 236 2.24 4.00 11.36
CA VAL A 236 3.44 4.44 10.65
C VAL A 236 4.31 3.22 10.43
N LEU A 237 4.62 2.96 9.18
CA LEU A 237 5.41 1.83 8.71
C LEU A 237 6.81 2.34 8.38
N ASP A 238 7.80 2.03 9.20
CA ASP A 238 9.19 2.28 8.84
C ASP A 238 9.62 1.31 7.77
N THR A 239 9.84 1.82 6.55
CA THR A 239 10.12 1.03 5.37
C THR A 239 11.41 1.45 4.69
N ILE A 240 11.81 0.64 3.71
CA ILE A 240 12.97 0.89 2.88
C ILE A 240 12.49 1.11 1.45
N LYS A 241 12.61 2.34 0.93
CA LYS A 241 12.19 2.67 -0.44
C LYS A 241 12.87 1.75 -1.46
N GLY A 242 12.06 1.06 -2.26
CA GLY A 242 12.56 0.13 -3.28
C GLY A 242 12.93 -1.25 -2.76
N LYS A 243 12.50 -1.65 -1.55
CA LYS A 243 12.84 -2.90 -0.85
C LYS A 243 12.81 -4.14 -1.74
N GLY A 244 13.99 -4.77 -1.93
CA GLY A 244 14.17 -5.99 -2.71
C GLY A 244 14.40 -5.75 -4.21
N ALA A 245 14.34 -4.51 -4.72
CA ALA A 245 14.77 -4.17 -6.07
C ALA A 245 16.26 -3.80 -6.05
N THR A 246 17.14 -4.68 -6.50
CA THR A 246 18.59 -4.56 -6.36
C THR A 246 19.19 -3.27 -6.91
N PHE A 247 18.57 -2.68 -7.93
CA PHE A 247 19.00 -1.42 -8.55
C PHE A 247 18.40 -0.18 -7.88
N ALA A 248 17.20 -0.29 -7.30
CA ALA A 248 16.45 0.84 -6.75
C ALA A 248 16.63 1.02 -5.23
N GLU A 249 16.68 -0.08 -4.47
CA GLU A 249 16.82 -0.06 -3.00
C GLU A 249 18.07 0.69 -2.53
N PRO A 250 19.29 0.47 -3.09
CA PRO A 250 20.49 1.17 -2.64
C PRO A 250 20.44 2.68 -2.87
N LYS A 251 19.75 3.12 -3.91
CA LYS A 251 19.65 4.51 -4.32
C LYS A 251 18.38 5.20 -3.83
N ARG A 252 17.43 4.45 -3.28
CA ARG A 252 16.10 4.94 -2.88
C ARG A 252 15.33 5.58 -4.04
N GLU A 253 15.49 5.01 -5.26
CA GLU A 253 14.88 5.55 -6.47
C GLU A 253 13.34 5.55 -6.39
N HIS A 254 12.73 6.63 -6.83
CA HIS A 254 11.27 6.73 -6.91
C HIS A 254 10.72 6.02 -8.15
N SER A 255 11.32 6.33 -9.31
CA SER A 255 10.99 5.73 -10.59
C SER A 255 12.28 5.40 -11.33
N SER A 256 12.31 4.27 -12.01
CA SER A 256 13.53 3.78 -12.67
C SER A 256 13.23 3.28 -14.07
N GLN A 257 14.24 3.41 -14.94
CA GLN A 257 14.26 2.86 -16.30
C GLN A 257 15.63 2.18 -16.56
N PRO A 258 15.95 1.11 -15.84
CA PRO A 258 17.21 0.40 -16.04
C PRO A 258 17.20 -0.39 -17.37
N GLY A 259 18.40 -0.80 -17.80
CA GLY A 259 18.54 -1.69 -18.94
C GLY A 259 18.03 -3.10 -18.65
N GLU A 260 17.83 -3.89 -19.70
CA GLU A 260 17.27 -5.25 -19.61
C GLU A 260 18.05 -6.17 -18.68
N GLU A 261 19.39 -6.14 -18.73
CA GLU A 261 20.26 -6.94 -17.86
C GLU A 261 19.98 -6.66 -16.39
N THR A 262 19.88 -5.39 -16.01
CA THR A 262 19.58 -4.97 -14.63
C THR A 262 18.19 -5.42 -14.17
N TRP A 263 17.19 -5.40 -15.08
CA TRP A 263 15.86 -5.97 -14.78
C TRP A 263 15.94 -7.47 -14.51
N GLN A 264 16.67 -8.23 -15.36
CA GLN A 264 16.81 -9.67 -15.20
C GLN A 264 17.57 -10.04 -13.92
N GLU A 265 18.59 -9.28 -13.54
CA GLU A 265 19.29 -9.43 -12.24
C GLU A 265 18.33 -9.24 -11.06
N ALA A 266 17.52 -8.18 -11.07
CA ALA A 266 16.57 -7.88 -9.99
C ALA A 266 15.48 -8.97 -9.89
N ILE A 267 14.92 -9.40 -11.02
CA ILE A 267 13.91 -10.47 -11.08
C ILE A 267 14.51 -11.79 -10.58
N SER A 268 15.73 -12.12 -11.00
CA SER A 268 16.44 -13.33 -10.55
C SER A 268 16.69 -13.30 -9.03
N ALA A 269 17.14 -12.17 -8.49
CA ALA A 269 17.33 -12.00 -7.06
C ALA A 269 16.01 -12.17 -6.27
N ALA A 270 14.90 -11.61 -6.77
CA ALA A 270 13.59 -11.78 -6.16
C ALA A 270 13.09 -13.23 -6.22
N GLN A 271 13.37 -13.96 -7.31
CA GLN A 271 13.07 -15.39 -7.42
C GLN A 271 13.87 -16.21 -6.41
N GLN A 272 15.17 -15.93 -6.25
CA GLN A 272 16.01 -16.59 -5.27
C GLN A 272 15.55 -16.31 -3.82
N ALA A 273 15.17 -15.06 -3.53
CA ALA A 273 14.63 -14.68 -2.22
C ALA A 273 13.32 -15.42 -1.92
N LEU A 274 12.46 -15.59 -2.91
CA LEU A 274 11.22 -16.38 -2.76
C LEU A 274 11.54 -17.86 -2.52
N ALA A 275 12.43 -18.46 -3.32
CA ALA A 275 12.81 -19.87 -3.19
C ALA A 275 13.46 -20.18 -1.83
N ALA A 276 14.16 -19.23 -1.22
CA ALA A 276 14.75 -19.39 0.12
C ALA A 276 13.73 -19.49 1.26
N LEU A 277 12.47 -19.18 1.00
CA LEU A 277 11.36 -19.29 1.97
C LEU A 277 10.61 -20.63 1.88
N ASP A 278 10.86 -21.45 0.86
CA ASP A 278 10.29 -22.78 0.73
C ASP A 278 10.94 -23.78 1.70
#